data_247e0bf64fd9be1db5b80154ddfaae28
#
_entry.id   247e0bf64fd9be1db5b80154ddfaae28
#
_cell.length_a   1.000
_cell.length_b   1.000
_cell.length_c   1.000
_cell.angle_alpha   90.00
_cell.angle_beta   90.00
_cell.angle_gamma   90.00
#
_symmetry.space_group_name_H-M   'P 1'
#
loop_
_entity.id
_entity.type
_entity.pdbx_description
1 polymer ?
#
loop_
_entity_poly.entity_id
_entity_poly.type
_entity_poly.pdbx_seq_one_letter_code
_entity_poly.pdbx_strand_id
1 'polypeptide(L)'
;MELGNHGLMGLIDNSVTKKSHLFENSIWKYVVRAMFAGMYLTIGTAIAVVAAEKANHIHPDLGKFVYAMLFSWALIMIIYMGAELGTSNMMYLTAGASRKSIKPKRALQILLVCIVGNLIGVIISGALVMRTGVFLDFNASHYLAETVAIKLSKPAFQILIEGIFANVIVNTAIVASARIKDDAGKIIAIQFIIAFFAFLGYEHVIANFSSFAMVFFGGGIAEMTVSSVLNNFFFATIGNYIGGGLIIGFTYAWMNKGEALYFD
;
A
#
# COMPACT_ATOMS: atom_id res chain seq x y z
N MET A 1 11.00 -35.85 -0.84
CA MET A 1 11.89 -34.71 -0.67
C MET A 1 11.01 -33.51 -0.43
N GLU A 2 10.87 -33.07 0.81
CA GLU A 2 10.16 -31.82 1.10
C GLU A 2 10.93 -30.71 0.39
N LEU A 3 10.35 -30.17 -0.67
CA LEU A 3 10.83 -28.96 -1.34
C LEU A 3 10.85 -27.88 -0.27
N GLY A 4 12.03 -27.60 0.26
CA GLY A 4 12.23 -26.84 1.47
C GLY A 4 11.56 -25.47 1.38
N ASN A 5 10.88 -25.10 2.43
CA ASN A 5 10.33 -23.77 2.74
C ASN A 5 11.43 -22.70 2.86
N HIS A 6 12.37 -22.69 1.94
CA HIS A 6 13.49 -21.77 1.89
C HIS A 6 13.30 -20.79 0.72
N GLY A 7 13.82 -19.59 0.86
CA GLY A 7 13.71 -18.57 -0.15
C GLY A 7 12.38 -17.81 -0.18
N LEU A 8 12.12 -17.10 -1.28
CA LEU A 8 10.95 -16.23 -1.45
C LEU A 8 9.63 -17.03 -1.38
N MET A 9 9.59 -18.21 -1.99
CA MET A 9 8.36 -19.02 -2.01
C MET A 9 7.98 -19.55 -0.63
N GLY A 10 8.96 -19.90 0.19
CA GLY A 10 8.72 -20.28 1.59
C GLY A 10 8.16 -19.12 2.41
N LEU A 11 8.66 -17.90 2.20
CA LEU A 11 8.13 -16.69 2.84
C LEU A 11 6.68 -16.42 2.42
N ILE A 12 6.37 -16.59 1.13
CA ILE A 12 5.01 -16.41 0.59
C ILE A 12 4.07 -17.47 1.17
N ASP A 13 4.41 -18.75 1.12
CA ASP A 13 3.56 -19.85 1.61
C ASP A 13 3.29 -19.71 3.12
N ASN A 14 4.29 -19.35 3.91
CA ASN A 14 4.12 -19.05 5.34
C ASN A 14 3.18 -17.86 5.59
N SER A 15 3.30 -16.81 4.78
CA SER A 15 2.41 -15.64 4.88
C SER A 15 0.98 -16.00 4.52
N VAL A 16 0.77 -16.74 3.44
CA VAL A 16 -0.56 -17.22 2.99
C VAL A 16 -1.20 -18.09 4.07
N THR A 17 -0.45 -19.03 4.65
CA THR A 17 -0.93 -19.91 5.72
C THR A 17 -1.36 -19.09 6.94
N LYS A 18 -0.54 -18.15 7.41
CA LYS A 18 -0.89 -17.28 8.55
C LYS A 18 -2.13 -16.45 8.29
N LYS A 19 -2.26 -15.87 7.09
CA LYS A 19 -3.43 -15.06 6.69
C LYS A 19 -4.71 -15.89 6.61
N SER A 20 -4.65 -17.05 5.98
CA SER A 20 -5.79 -17.98 5.88
C SER A 20 -6.22 -18.46 7.27
N HIS A 21 -5.28 -18.90 8.09
CA HIS A 21 -5.54 -19.34 9.46
C HIS A 21 -6.18 -18.23 10.31
N LEU A 22 -5.65 -17.00 10.27
CA LEU A 22 -6.23 -15.90 11.00
C LEU A 22 -7.64 -15.56 10.52
N PHE A 23 -7.85 -15.53 9.20
CA PHE A 23 -9.14 -15.23 8.60
C PHE A 23 -10.21 -16.29 8.97
N GLU A 24 -9.84 -17.56 8.99
CA GLU A 24 -10.74 -18.67 9.32
C GLU A 24 -11.07 -18.74 10.81
N ASN A 25 -10.08 -18.53 11.69
CA ASN A 25 -10.28 -18.61 13.11
C ASN A 25 -10.88 -17.35 13.74
N SER A 26 -10.65 -16.18 13.15
CA SER A 26 -11.20 -14.92 13.65
C SER A 26 -11.18 -13.83 12.58
N ILE A 27 -12.25 -13.75 11.80
CA ILE A 27 -12.41 -12.70 10.78
C ILE A 27 -12.28 -11.29 11.39
N TRP A 28 -12.78 -11.08 12.60
CA TRP A 28 -12.70 -9.79 13.29
C TRP A 28 -11.26 -9.39 13.60
N LYS A 29 -10.41 -10.31 14.05
CA LYS A 29 -9.00 -10.04 14.26
C LYS A 29 -8.28 -9.73 12.94
N TYR A 30 -8.68 -10.38 11.86
CA TYR A 30 -8.16 -10.08 10.52
C TYR A 30 -8.57 -8.67 10.06
N VAL A 31 -9.85 -8.32 10.21
CA VAL A 31 -10.38 -6.99 9.85
C VAL A 31 -9.68 -5.89 10.64
N VAL A 32 -9.51 -6.06 11.95
CA VAL A 32 -8.81 -5.08 12.79
C VAL A 32 -7.36 -4.88 12.33
N ARG A 33 -6.65 -5.95 11.96
CA ARG A 33 -5.28 -5.83 11.38
C ARG A 33 -5.30 -5.09 10.04
N ALA A 34 -6.32 -5.29 9.23
CA ALA A 34 -6.48 -4.54 7.99
C ALA A 34 -6.80 -3.06 8.26
N MET A 35 -7.66 -2.76 9.25
CA MET A 35 -7.93 -1.37 9.66
C MET A 35 -6.66 -0.66 10.14
N PHE A 36 -5.79 -1.34 10.90
CA PHE A 36 -4.51 -0.78 11.32
C PHE A 36 -3.60 -0.42 10.14
N ALA A 37 -3.58 -1.19 9.07
CA ALA A 37 -2.79 -0.82 7.89
C ALA A 37 -3.30 0.50 7.26
N GLY A 38 -4.61 0.68 7.16
CA GLY A 38 -5.22 1.95 6.74
C GLY A 38 -4.86 3.11 7.67
N MET A 39 -4.92 2.89 8.98
CA MET A 39 -4.55 3.89 9.98
C MET A 39 -3.06 4.27 9.87
N TYR A 40 -2.14 3.31 9.73
CA TYR A 40 -0.72 3.61 9.58
C TYR A 40 -0.40 4.36 8.29
N LEU A 41 -1.11 4.07 7.19
CA LEU A 41 -1.02 4.88 5.98
C LEU A 41 -1.50 6.31 6.21
N THR A 42 -2.59 6.50 6.94
CA THR A 42 -3.09 7.84 7.27
C THR A 42 -2.10 8.61 8.15
N ILE A 43 -1.52 7.97 9.17
CA ILE A 43 -0.51 8.60 10.05
C ILE A 43 0.73 8.95 9.23
N GLY A 44 1.23 8.04 8.40
CA GLY A 44 2.38 8.29 7.54
C GLY A 44 2.13 9.41 6.52
N THR A 45 0.92 9.45 5.92
CA THR A 45 0.49 10.56 5.06
C THR A 45 0.47 11.87 5.84
N ALA A 46 -0.11 11.90 7.03
CA ALA A 46 -0.23 13.12 7.86
C ALA A 46 1.14 13.70 8.20
N ILE A 47 2.08 12.88 8.68
CA ILE A 47 3.45 13.32 8.99
C ILE A 47 4.11 13.87 7.72
N ALA A 48 3.99 13.15 6.60
CA ALA A 48 4.65 13.51 5.36
C ALA A 48 4.10 14.82 4.78
N VAL A 49 2.78 15.03 4.77
CA VAL A 49 2.18 16.26 4.20
C VAL A 49 2.41 17.49 5.07
N VAL A 50 2.39 17.35 6.40
CA VAL A 50 2.70 18.48 7.30
C VAL A 50 4.15 18.96 7.12
N ALA A 51 5.08 18.03 6.96
CA ALA A 51 6.48 18.37 6.70
C ALA A 51 6.68 18.92 5.28
N ALA A 52 6.00 18.33 4.28
CA ALA A 52 6.07 18.80 2.91
C ALA A 52 5.51 20.20 2.72
N GLU A 53 4.39 20.52 3.37
CA GLU A 53 3.82 21.87 3.39
C GLU A 53 4.86 22.91 3.86
N LYS A 54 5.51 22.65 4.99
CA LYS A 54 6.56 23.53 5.51
C LYS A 54 7.78 23.61 4.59
N ALA A 55 8.17 22.49 3.97
CA ALA A 55 9.30 22.45 3.06
C ALA A 55 9.02 23.23 1.75
N ASN A 56 7.78 23.23 1.26
CA ASN A 56 7.38 24.00 0.09
C ASN A 56 7.49 25.52 0.31
N HIS A 57 7.33 26.01 1.54
CA HIS A 57 7.56 27.41 1.86
C HIS A 57 9.04 27.81 1.76
N ILE A 58 9.98 26.84 1.82
CA ILE A 58 11.42 27.08 1.64
C ILE A 58 11.77 27.04 0.15
N HIS A 59 11.29 26.01 -0.56
CA HIS A 59 11.48 25.84 -2.01
C HIS A 59 10.38 24.94 -2.58
N PRO A 60 9.74 25.31 -3.72
CA PRO A 60 8.59 24.57 -4.29
C PRO A 60 8.82 23.09 -4.56
N ASP A 61 10.06 22.67 -4.89
CA ASP A 61 10.38 21.28 -5.18
C ASP A 61 10.76 20.46 -3.95
N LEU A 62 11.04 21.12 -2.81
CA LEU A 62 11.51 20.43 -1.61
C LEU A 62 10.39 19.64 -0.93
N GLY A 63 9.16 20.10 -1.01
CA GLY A 63 8.01 19.44 -0.39
C GLY A 63 7.82 18.01 -0.93
N LYS A 64 7.95 17.80 -2.23
CA LYS A 64 7.81 16.48 -2.84
C LYS A 64 8.89 15.51 -2.36
N PHE A 65 10.13 15.96 -2.21
CA PHE A 65 11.22 15.15 -1.67
C PHE A 65 10.99 14.78 -0.20
N VAL A 66 10.64 15.78 0.62
CA VAL A 66 10.36 15.58 2.06
C VAL A 66 9.16 14.65 2.25
N TYR A 67 8.08 14.86 1.47
CA TYR A 67 6.94 13.94 1.46
C TYR A 67 7.38 12.50 1.21
N ALA A 68 8.14 12.26 0.15
CA ALA A 68 8.57 10.93 -0.24
C ALA A 68 9.38 10.24 0.86
N MET A 69 10.31 10.96 1.47
CA MET A 69 11.15 10.44 2.54
C MET A 69 10.36 10.08 3.80
N LEU A 70 9.39 10.90 4.19
CA LEU A 70 8.64 10.67 5.43
C LEU A 70 7.46 9.70 5.24
N PHE A 71 6.82 9.69 4.07
CA PHE A 71 5.74 8.76 3.77
C PHE A 71 6.16 7.29 3.88
N SER A 72 7.42 7.00 3.60
CA SER A 72 7.98 5.64 3.67
C SER A 72 7.78 4.96 5.03
N TRP A 73 7.72 5.74 6.12
CA TRP A 73 7.46 5.25 7.47
C TRP A 73 6.10 4.56 7.62
N ALA A 74 5.14 4.87 6.76
CA ALA A 74 3.85 4.18 6.75
C ALA A 74 4.02 2.66 6.54
N LEU A 75 4.84 2.24 5.56
CA LEU A 75 5.07 0.83 5.31
C LEU A 75 5.93 0.19 6.41
N ILE A 76 6.89 0.92 6.98
CA ILE A 76 7.68 0.44 8.12
C ILE A 76 6.75 0.11 9.29
N MET A 77 5.83 1.01 9.66
CA MET A 77 4.85 0.76 10.72
C MET A 77 3.97 -0.47 10.41
N ILE A 78 3.48 -0.59 9.17
CA ILE A 78 2.64 -1.71 8.75
C ILE A 78 3.37 -3.05 8.94
N ILE A 79 4.64 -3.13 8.52
CA ILE A 79 5.44 -4.35 8.59
C ILE A 79 5.75 -4.72 10.03
N TYR A 80 6.26 -3.79 10.84
CA TYR A 80 6.65 -4.07 12.23
C TYR A 80 5.46 -4.36 13.13
N MET A 81 4.31 -3.74 12.87
CA MET A 81 3.08 -4.00 13.62
C MET A 81 2.27 -5.20 13.09
N GLY A 82 2.72 -5.84 12.02
CA GLY A 82 2.05 -6.99 11.43
C GLY A 82 0.63 -6.68 10.93
N ALA A 83 0.42 -5.47 10.41
CA ALA A 83 -0.86 -5.08 9.84
C ALA A 83 -1.07 -5.67 8.43
N GLU A 84 -2.32 -5.82 8.01
CA GLU A 84 -2.71 -6.47 6.75
C GLU A 84 -2.96 -5.42 5.66
N LEU A 85 -2.05 -5.31 4.71
CA LEU A 85 -2.14 -4.37 3.59
C LEU A 85 -2.68 -5.04 2.33
N GLY A 86 -3.75 -4.50 1.76
CA GLY A 86 -4.44 -5.07 0.59
C GLY A 86 -3.53 -5.24 -0.62
N THR A 87 -2.69 -4.27 -0.92
CA THR A 87 -1.78 -4.31 -2.07
C THR A 87 -0.64 -5.32 -1.93
N SER A 88 -0.14 -5.55 -0.71
CA SER A 88 0.78 -6.67 -0.44
C SER A 88 0.07 -8.02 -0.55
N ASN A 89 -1.20 -8.07 -0.13
CA ASN A 89 -2.02 -9.26 -0.24
C ASN A 89 -2.34 -9.64 -1.69
N MET A 90 -2.35 -8.69 -2.62
CA MET A 90 -2.42 -9.01 -4.05
C MET A 90 -1.28 -9.94 -4.48
N MET A 91 -0.05 -9.70 -4.05
CA MET A 91 1.10 -10.58 -4.32
C MET A 91 0.96 -11.93 -3.62
N TYR A 92 0.81 -11.92 -2.30
CA TYR A 92 0.80 -13.16 -1.51
C TYR A 92 -0.30 -14.13 -1.92
N LEU A 93 -1.54 -13.61 -2.08
CA LEU A 93 -2.70 -14.45 -2.34
C LEU A 93 -2.73 -14.95 -3.79
N THR A 94 -2.23 -14.17 -4.75
CA THR A 94 -2.11 -14.61 -6.15
C THR A 94 -1.03 -15.68 -6.28
N ALA A 95 0.14 -15.49 -5.67
CA ALA A 95 1.19 -16.50 -5.64
C ALA A 95 0.70 -17.79 -4.96
N GLY A 96 0.06 -17.66 -3.79
CA GLY A 96 -0.49 -18.81 -3.06
C GLY A 96 -1.56 -19.58 -3.85
N ALA A 97 -2.45 -18.87 -4.56
CA ALA A 97 -3.46 -19.48 -5.41
C ALA A 97 -2.81 -20.23 -6.61
N SER A 98 -1.79 -19.63 -7.24
CA SER A 98 -1.03 -20.24 -8.32
C SER A 98 -0.30 -21.52 -7.88
N ARG A 99 0.25 -21.51 -6.67
CA ARG A 99 0.95 -22.65 -6.04
C ARG A 99 0.01 -23.65 -5.38
N LYS A 100 -1.30 -23.40 -5.42
CA LYS A 100 -2.35 -24.23 -4.77
C LYS A 100 -2.23 -24.29 -3.22
N SER A 101 -1.50 -23.35 -2.59
CA SER A 101 -1.43 -23.21 -1.13
C SER A 101 -2.74 -22.68 -0.53
N ILE A 102 -3.58 -22.02 -1.35
CA ILE A 102 -4.91 -21.52 -0.98
C ILE A 102 -5.87 -21.66 -2.16
N LYS A 103 -7.14 -21.93 -1.88
CA LYS A 103 -8.18 -21.95 -2.94
C LYS A 103 -8.39 -20.53 -3.49
N PRO A 104 -8.48 -20.32 -4.83
CA PRO A 104 -8.65 -18.99 -5.44
C PRO A 104 -9.83 -18.20 -4.87
N LYS A 105 -10.97 -18.85 -4.62
CA LYS A 105 -12.14 -18.23 -3.99
C LYS A 105 -11.82 -17.68 -2.59
N ARG A 106 -11.06 -18.43 -1.80
CA ARG A 106 -10.66 -18.01 -0.46
C ARG A 106 -9.64 -16.85 -0.54
N ALA A 107 -8.69 -16.92 -1.45
CA ALA A 107 -7.75 -15.83 -1.70
C ALA A 107 -8.46 -14.53 -2.04
N LEU A 108 -9.45 -14.57 -2.93
CA LEU A 108 -10.26 -13.41 -3.28
C LEU A 108 -11.06 -12.86 -2.08
N GLN A 109 -11.67 -13.75 -1.27
CA GLN A 109 -12.40 -13.34 -0.07
C GLN A 109 -11.49 -12.58 0.92
N ILE A 110 -10.30 -13.12 1.20
CA ILE A 110 -9.33 -12.51 2.09
C ILE A 110 -8.90 -11.14 1.53
N LEU A 111 -8.61 -11.05 0.23
CA LEU A 111 -8.20 -9.80 -0.41
C LEU A 111 -9.28 -8.73 -0.32
N LEU A 112 -10.52 -9.05 -0.63
CA LEU A 112 -11.64 -8.09 -0.58
C LEU A 112 -11.89 -7.60 0.85
N VAL A 113 -11.91 -8.51 1.83
CA VAL A 113 -12.07 -8.13 3.25
C VAL A 113 -10.90 -7.26 3.72
N CYS A 114 -9.69 -7.54 3.25
CA CYS A 114 -8.51 -6.72 3.56
C CYS A 114 -8.65 -5.29 3.02
N ILE A 115 -9.01 -5.14 1.74
CA ILE A 115 -9.18 -3.81 1.11
C ILE A 115 -10.29 -3.01 1.83
N VAL A 116 -11.42 -3.66 2.13
CA VAL A 116 -12.51 -3.01 2.89
C VAL A 116 -12.05 -2.62 4.30
N GLY A 117 -11.32 -3.50 4.98
CA GLY A 117 -10.75 -3.18 6.29
C GLY A 117 -9.76 -2.01 6.24
N ASN A 118 -8.88 -1.96 5.23
CA ASN A 118 -7.99 -0.82 5.02
C ASN A 118 -8.80 0.49 4.83
N LEU A 119 -9.85 0.46 4.00
CA LEU A 119 -10.70 1.63 3.76
C LEU A 119 -11.39 2.10 5.05
N ILE A 120 -11.96 1.19 5.84
CA ILE A 120 -12.58 1.54 7.13
C ILE A 120 -11.56 2.18 8.07
N GLY A 121 -10.36 1.60 8.18
CA GLY A 121 -9.27 2.15 8.99
C GLY A 121 -8.89 3.56 8.56
N VAL A 122 -8.80 3.80 7.26
CA VAL A 122 -8.52 5.11 6.67
C VAL A 122 -9.62 6.13 6.96
N ILE A 123 -10.90 5.76 6.78
CA ILE A 123 -12.03 6.66 7.04
C ILE A 123 -12.02 7.14 8.50
N ILE A 124 -11.87 6.21 9.44
CA ILE A 124 -11.85 6.55 10.86
C ILE A 124 -10.63 7.42 11.20
N SER A 125 -9.45 6.99 10.80
CA SER A 125 -8.21 7.72 11.12
C SER A 125 -8.11 9.06 10.39
N GLY A 126 -8.55 9.15 9.13
CA GLY A 126 -8.59 10.39 8.37
C GLY A 126 -9.53 11.42 8.99
N ALA A 127 -10.74 11.00 9.40
CA ALA A 127 -11.68 11.87 10.09
C ALA A 127 -11.12 12.41 11.41
N LEU A 128 -10.38 11.60 12.17
CA LEU A 128 -9.77 12.01 13.43
C LEU A 128 -8.54 12.90 13.23
N VAL A 129 -7.65 12.54 12.32
CA VAL A 129 -6.40 13.27 12.05
C VAL A 129 -6.69 14.68 11.58
N MET A 130 -7.66 14.88 10.69
CA MET A 130 -8.03 16.21 10.19
C MET A 130 -8.66 17.14 11.24
N ARG A 131 -8.97 16.63 12.44
CA ARG A 131 -9.43 17.42 13.59
C ARG A 131 -8.32 17.79 14.57
N THR A 132 -7.09 17.34 14.29
CA THR A 132 -5.93 17.73 15.11
C THR A 132 -5.46 19.13 14.79
N GLY A 133 -4.77 19.78 15.75
CA GLY A 133 -4.33 21.17 15.65
C GLY A 133 -3.48 21.47 14.41
N VAL A 134 -2.78 20.47 13.87
CA VAL A 134 -1.90 20.66 12.69
C VAL A 134 -2.66 20.82 11.36
N PHE A 135 -3.97 20.53 11.33
CA PHE A 135 -4.82 20.63 10.15
C PHE A 135 -5.97 21.65 10.30
N LEU A 136 -5.98 22.48 11.35
CA LEU A 136 -7.04 23.46 11.56
C LEU A 136 -7.12 24.50 10.42
N ASP A 137 -5.98 24.85 9.84
CA ASP A 137 -5.88 25.83 8.74
C ASP A 137 -5.84 25.14 7.35
N PHE A 138 -6.26 23.87 7.28
CA PHE A 138 -6.28 23.13 6.02
C PHE A 138 -7.23 23.81 5.01
N ASN A 139 -6.74 23.99 3.78
CA ASN A 139 -7.49 24.61 2.69
C ASN A 139 -7.03 24.04 1.33
N ALA A 140 -7.60 24.53 0.23
CA ALA A 140 -7.35 24.03 -1.12
C ALA A 140 -5.91 24.27 -1.63
N SER A 141 -5.15 25.21 -1.04
CA SER A 141 -3.75 25.48 -1.38
C SER A 141 -2.75 24.68 -0.52
N HIS A 142 -3.23 23.85 0.39
CA HIS A 142 -2.37 22.95 1.16
C HIS A 142 -1.75 21.87 0.26
N TYR A 143 -0.48 21.53 0.45
CA TYR A 143 0.26 20.53 -0.33
C TYR A 143 -0.53 19.24 -0.57
N LEU A 144 -1.25 18.74 0.46
CA LEU A 144 -2.08 17.54 0.33
C LEU A 144 -3.24 17.76 -0.65
N ALA A 145 -3.93 18.91 -0.57
CA ALA A 145 -5.06 19.23 -1.43
C ALA A 145 -4.62 19.32 -2.89
N GLU A 146 -3.53 20.02 -3.18
CA GLU A 146 -2.94 20.12 -4.51
C GLU A 146 -2.50 18.75 -5.06
N THR A 147 -1.86 17.94 -4.21
CA THR A 147 -1.46 16.57 -4.61
C THR A 147 -2.67 15.71 -4.97
N VAL A 148 -3.76 15.79 -4.22
CA VAL A 148 -4.99 15.05 -4.49
C VAL A 148 -5.68 15.58 -5.76
N ALA A 149 -5.71 16.88 -5.99
CA ALA A 149 -6.23 17.49 -7.22
C ALA A 149 -5.51 16.95 -8.47
N ILE A 150 -4.16 16.90 -8.43
CA ILE A 150 -3.34 16.30 -9.50
C ILE A 150 -3.72 14.83 -9.72
N LYS A 151 -3.87 14.03 -8.67
CA LYS A 151 -4.22 12.62 -8.78
C LYS A 151 -5.61 12.40 -9.38
N LEU A 152 -6.59 13.23 -9.00
CA LEU A 152 -7.97 13.14 -9.50
C LEU A 152 -8.13 13.60 -10.94
N SER A 153 -7.22 14.43 -11.45
CA SER A 153 -7.22 14.91 -12.85
C SER A 153 -6.48 13.98 -13.82
N LYS A 154 -5.81 12.94 -13.35
CA LYS A 154 -5.10 12.01 -14.22
C LYS A 154 -6.05 11.18 -15.09
N PRO A 155 -5.71 10.95 -16.38
CA PRO A 155 -6.46 10.04 -17.23
C PRO A 155 -6.35 8.59 -16.76
N ALA A 156 -7.39 7.81 -16.98
CA ALA A 156 -7.52 6.41 -16.54
C ALA A 156 -6.30 5.53 -16.90
N PHE A 157 -5.79 5.67 -18.14
CA PHE A 157 -4.63 4.90 -18.58
C PHE A 157 -3.35 5.25 -17.82
N GLN A 158 -3.14 6.52 -17.48
CA GLN A 158 -2.01 6.95 -16.66
C GLN A 158 -2.11 6.36 -15.25
N ILE A 159 -3.29 6.44 -14.62
CA ILE A 159 -3.55 5.85 -13.29
C ILE A 159 -3.24 4.35 -13.30
N LEU A 160 -3.68 3.63 -14.34
CA LEU A 160 -3.42 2.20 -14.51
C LEU A 160 -1.92 1.89 -14.55
N ILE A 161 -1.17 2.56 -15.43
CA ILE A 161 0.27 2.31 -15.60
C ILE A 161 1.05 2.68 -14.33
N GLU A 162 0.78 3.84 -13.75
CA GLU A 162 1.41 4.24 -12.49
C GLU A 162 1.06 3.28 -11.36
N GLY A 163 -0.17 2.74 -11.35
CA GLY A 163 -0.60 1.70 -10.42
C GLY A 163 0.19 0.39 -10.56
N ILE A 164 0.51 -0.02 -11.78
CA ILE A 164 1.35 -1.21 -12.02
C ILE A 164 2.72 -1.03 -11.37
N PHE A 165 3.42 0.03 -11.71
CA PHE A 165 4.77 0.28 -11.19
C PHE A 165 4.77 0.55 -9.68
N ALA A 166 3.75 1.25 -9.16
CA ALA A 166 3.60 1.47 -7.73
C ALA A 166 3.64 0.15 -6.94
N ASN A 167 2.85 -0.82 -7.36
CA ASN A 167 2.74 -2.06 -6.59
C ASN A 167 3.85 -3.07 -6.90
N VAL A 168 4.56 -2.95 -8.01
CA VAL A 168 5.85 -3.62 -8.21
C VAL A 168 6.84 -3.13 -7.16
N ILE A 169 7.00 -1.80 -6.99
CA ILE A 169 7.94 -1.20 -6.03
C ILE A 169 7.55 -1.57 -4.58
N VAL A 170 6.27 -1.43 -4.22
CA VAL A 170 5.79 -1.76 -2.86
C VAL A 170 6.06 -3.22 -2.53
N ASN A 171 5.77 -4.16 -3.44
CA ASN A 171 6.04 -5.57 -3.17
C ASN A 171 7.53 -5.91 -3.19
N THR A 172 8.36 -5.18 -3.92
CA THR A 172 9.83 -5.26 -3.79
C THR A 172 10.28 -4.90 -2.38
N ALA A 173 9.73 -3.83 -1.78
CA ALA A 173 10.02 -3.46 -0.40
C ALA A 173 9.56 -4.54 0.60
N ILE A 174 8.39 -5.14 0.38
CA ILE A 174 7.87 -6.26 1.19
C ILE A 174 8.81 -7.46 1.13
N VAL A 175 9.22 -7.88 -0.06
CA VAL A 175 10.14 -9.00 -0.25
C VAL A 175 11.50 -8.70 0.36
N ALA A 176 12.05 -7.51 0.14
CA ALA A 176 13.31 -7.07 0.75
C ALA A 176 13.23 -7.13 2.27
N SER A 177 12.15 -6.61 2.87
CA SER A 177 11.94 -6.63 4.32
C SER A 177 11.89 -8.04 4.91
N ALA A 178 11.35 -9.00 4.16
CA ALA A 178 11.25 -10.38 4.59
C ALA A 178 12.59 -11.14 4.48
N ARG A 179 13.48 -10.72 3.57
CA ARG A 179 14.81 -11.34 3.35
C ARG A 179 15.91 -10.74 4.22
N ILE A 180 15.84 -9.45 4.52
CA ILE A 180 16.84 -8.77 5.34
C ILE A 180 16.62 -9.17 6.81
N LYS A 181 17.67 -9.67 7.47
CA LYS A 181 17.61 -10.12 8.87
C LYS A 181 17.91 -9.00 9.85
N ASP A 182 18.79 -8.08 9.47
CA ASP A 182 19.14 -6.92 10.28
C ASP A 182 18.04 -5.85 10.20
N ASP A 183 17.57 -5.40 11.36
CA ASP A 183 16.45 -4.45 11.43
C ASP A 183 16.82 -3.06 10.89
N ALA A 184 18.03 -2.58 11.12
CA ALA A 184 18.48 -1.29 10.59
C ALA A 184 18.56 -1.34 9.05
N GLY A 185 19.16 -2.38 8.48
CA GLY A 185 19.20 -2.62 7.04
C GLY A 185 17.80 -2.75 6.43
N LYS A 186 16.88 -3.43 7.13
CA LYS A 186 15.48 -3.55 6.71
C LYS A 186 14.79 -2.19 6.65
N ILE A 187 14.91 -1.38 7.69
CA ILE A 187 14.33 -0.03 7.75
C ILE A 187 14.89 0.82 6.62
N ILE A 188 16.20 0.82 6.41
CA ILE A 188 16.85 1.59 5.35
C ILE A 188 16.37 1.15 3.97
N ALA A 189 16.30 -0.16 3.71
CA ALA A 189 15.82 -0.67 2.43
C ALA A 189 14.37 -0.26 2.14
N ILE A 190 13.46 -0.44 3.11
CA ILE A 190 12.07 -0.02 2.97
C ILE A 190 11.99 1.49 2.74
N GLN A 191 12.74 2.26 3.54
CA GLN A 191 12.78 3.72 3.47
C GLN A 191 13.06 4.21 2.04
N PHE A 192 14.14 3.74 1.43
CA PHE A 192 14.52 4.21 0.10
C PHE A 192 13.64 3.64 -1.01
N ILE A 193 13.26 2.36 -0.96
CA ILE A 193 12.41 1.76 -1.99
C ILE A 193 11.05 2.47 -2.04
N ILE A 194 10.44 2.74 -0.87
CA ILE A 194 9.15 3.43 -0.81
C ILE A 194 9.27 4.91 -1.13
N ALA A 195 10.40 5.55 -0.76
CA ALA A 195 10.64 6.93 -1.14
C ALA A 195 10.66 7.11 -2.67
N PHE A 196 11.22 6.18 -3.44
CA PHE A 196 11.17 6.22 -4.91
C PHE A 196 9.74 6.21 -5.44
N PHE A 197 8.90 5.30 -4.95
CA PHE A 197 7.48 5.24 -5.32
C PHE A 197 6.75 6.55 -5.02
N ALA A 198 6.93 7.07 -3.81
CA ALA A 198 6.26 8.28 -3.36
C ALA A 198 6.76 9.54 -4.11
N PHE A 199 8.08 9.60 -4.39
CA PHE A 199 8.69 10.70 -5.15
C PHE A 199 8.20 10.73 -6.61
N LEU A 200 8.01 9.57 -7.24
CA LEU A 200 7.44 9.47 -8.58
C LEU A 200 5.94 9.86 -8.63
N GLY A 201 5.26 9.85 -7.47
CA GLY A 201 3.84 10.20 -7.39
C GLY A 201 2.91 9.15 -8.00
N TYR A 202 3.35 7.89 -8.01
CA TYR A 202 2.59 6.77 -8.56
C TYR A 202 1.33 6.45 -7.77
N GLU A 203 0.41 5.71 -8.41
CA GLU A 203 -0.93 5.47 -7.89
C GLU A 203 -1.00 4.17 -7.08
N HIS A 204 -1.11 4.30 -5.76
CA HIS A 204 -1.30 3.18 -4.84
C HIS A 204 -2.66 3.31 -4.16
N VAL A 205 -3.59 2.39 -4.45
CA VAL A 205 -5.00 2.55 -4.08
C VAL A 205 -5.23 2.78 -2.58
N ILE A 206 -4.54 2.04 -1.69
CA ILE A 206 -4.73 2.20 -0.25
C ILE A 206 -4.11 3.52 0.27
N ALA A 207 -3.00 3.98 -0.33
CA ALA A 207 -2.45 5.31 -0.04
C ALA A 207 -3.37 6.42 -0.55
N ASN A 208 -3.99 6.23 -1.72
CA ASN A 208 -4.99 7.15 -2.24
C ASN A 208 -6.22 7.21 -1.33
N PHE A 209 -6.66 6.09 -0.75
CA PHE A 209 -7.71 6.13 0.27
C PHE A 209 -7.36 7.10 1.39
N SER A 210 -6.12 7.06 1.92
CA SER A 210 -5.67 7.93 3.01
C SER A 210 -5.68 9.41 2.62
N SER A 211 -5.02 9.75 1.51
CA SER A 211 -4.95 11.15 1.06
C SER A 211 -6.31 11.71 0.69
N PHE A 212 -7.16 10.93 0.00
CA PHE A 212 -8.50 11.38 -0.38
C PHE A 212 -9.44 11.51 0.81
N ALA A 213 -9.39 10.58 1.77
CA ALA A 213 -10.18 10.71 2.99
C ALA A 213 -9.79 11.95 3.82
N MET A 214 -8.48 12.20 3.95
CA MET A 214 -8.01 13.41 4.66
C MET A 214 -8.52 14.68 3.97
N VAL A 215 -8.41 14.80 2.65
CA VAL A 215 -8.93 15.97 1.91
C VAL A 215 -10.44 16.07 2.06
N PHE A 216 -11.18 14.95 1.96
CA PHE A 216 -12.64 14.94 2.14
C PHE A 216 -13.06 15.48 3.52
N PHE A 217 -12.42 14.99 4.59
CA PHE A 217 -12.73 15.45 5.95
C PHE A 217 -12.16 16.84 6.28
N GLY A 218 -11.23 17.35 5.46
CA GLY A 218 -10.70 18.70 5.51
C GLY A 218 -11.57 19.75 4.78
N GLY A 219 -12.71 19.35 4.21
CA GLY A 219 -13.62 20.24 3.50
C GLY A 219 -13.73 19.97 2.00
N GLY A 220 -12.94 19.04 1.47
CA GLY A 220 -12.95 18.66 0.06
C GLY A 220 -12.25 19.68 -0.85
N ILE A 221 -12.24 19.36 -2.14
CA ILE A 221 -11.75 20.22 -3.25
C ILE A 221 -12.66 20.03 -4.46
N ALA A 222 -12.62 20.96 -5.40
CA ALA A 222 -13.50 20.95 -6.58
C ALA A 222 -13.33 19.69 -7.46
N GLU A 223 -12.11 19.18 -7.59
CA GLU A 223 -11.77 17.99 -8.36
C GLU A 223 -12.29 16.69 -7.72
N MET A 224 -12.68 16.71 -6.44
CA MET A 224 -13.13 15.54 -5.68
C MET A 224 -14.62 15.26 -5.93
N THR A 225 -14.94 14.80 -7.12
CA THR A 225 -16.27 14.31 -7.47
C THR A 225 -16.34 12.79 -7.25
N VAL A 226 -17.56 12.26 -7.11
CA VAL A 226 -17.78 10.80 -7.02
C VAL A 226 -17.15 10.09 -8.23
N SER A 227 -17.30 10.66 -9.43
CA SER A 227 -16.77 10.10 -10.66
C SER A 227 -15.24 10.05 -10.66
N SER A 228 -14.56 11.16 -10.32
CA SER A 228 -13.09 11.22 -10.32
C SER A 228 -12.48 10.28 -9.27
N VAL A 229 -13.07 10.22 -8.08
CA VAL A 229 -12.62 9.32 -7.00
C VAL A 229 -12.80 7.85 -7.39
N LEU A 230 -13.97 7.46 -7.91
CA LEU A 230 -14.21 6.08 -8.35
C LEU A 230 -13.33 5.68 -9.53
N ASN A 231 -13.12 6.59 -10.49
CA ASN A 231 -12.20 6.38 -11.62
C ASN A 231 -10.77 6.10 -11.10
N ASN A 232 -10.27 6.93 -10.19
CA ASN A 232 -8.94 6.72 -9.62
C ASN A 232 -8.84 5.39 -8.88
N PHE A 233 -9.76 5.10 -7.97
CA PHE A 233 -9.75 3.86 -7.18
C PHE A 233 -9.85 2.61 -8.05
N PHE A 234 -10.68 2.64 -9.09
CA PHE A 234 -10.85 1.52 -9.99
C PHE A 234 -9.57 1.22 -10.79
N PHE A 235 -9.02 2.20 -11.49
CA PHE A 235 -7.83 1.98 -12.31
C PHE A 235 -6.56 1.78 -11.48
N ALA A 236 -6.42 2.44 -10.32
CA ALA A 236 -5.35 2.19 -9.39
C ALA A 236 -5.41 0.76 -8.82
N THR A 237 -6.61 0.24 -8.49
CA THR A 237 -6.78 -1.14 -8.00
C THR A 237 -6.37 -2.16 -9.07
N ILE A 238 -6.82 -1.98 -10.31
CA ILE A 238 -6.43 -2.88 -11.42
C ILE A 238 -4.92 -2.81 -11.65
N GLY A 239 -4.35 -1.61 -11.73
CA GLY A 239 -2.91 -1.42 -11.90
C GLY A 239 -2.12 -2.09 -10.77
N ASN A 240 -2.52 -1.85 -9.52
CA ASN A 240 -1.88 -2.48 -8.37
C ASN A 240 -2.01 -4.01 -8.39
N TYR A 241 -3.15 -4.56 -8.82
CA TYR A 241 -3.30 -6.01 -8.95
C TYR A 241 -2.39 -6.58 -10.05
N ILE A 242 -2.29 -5.93 -11.19
CA ILE A 242 -1.37 -6.34 -12.26
C ILE A 242 0.08 -6.31 -11.75
N GLY A 243 0.52 -5.21 -11.12
CA GLY A 243 1.88 -5.06 -10.62
C GLY A 243 2.23 -6.05 -9.51
N GLY A 244 1.45 -6.05 -8.44
CA GLY A 244 1.71 -6.90 -7.27
C GLY A 244 1.28 -8.35 -7.46
N GLY A 245 0.06 -8.56 -7.98
CA GLY A 245 -0.52 -9.89 -8.13
C GLY A 245 0.09 -10.66 -9.29
N LEU A 246 0.04 -10.09 -10.51
CA LEU A 246 0.47 -10.83 -11.71
C LEU A 246 1.99 -10.74 -11.90
N ILE A 247 2.56 -9.52 -11.96
CA ILE A 247 3.99 -9.35 -12.29
C ILE A 247 4.87 -9.92 -11.18
N ILE A 248 4.59 -9.63 -9.91
CA ILE A 248 5.42 -10.18 -8.83
C ILE A 248 4.86 -11.54 -8.38
N GLY A 249 3.62 -11.62 -7.91
CA GLY A 249 3.09 -12.83 -7.28
C GLY A 249 3.05 -14.04 -8.20
N PHE A 250 2.36 -13.92 -9.32
CA PHE A 250 2.19 -15.03 -10.27
C PHE A 250 3.49 -15.39 -10.97
N THR A 251 4.24 -14.40 -11.48
CA THR A 251 5.46 -14.68 -12.27
C THR A 251 6.53 -15.35 -11.41
N TYR A 252 6.79 -14.86 -10.19
CA TYR A 252 7.75 -15.52 -9.30
C TYR A 252 7.27 -16.91 -8.87
N ALA A 253 5.97 -17.11 -8.63
CA ALA A 253 5.42 -18.43 -8.35
C ALA A 253 5.60 -19.39 -9.53
N TRP A 254 5.48 -18.88 -10.77
CA TRP A 254 5.70 -19.66 -11.99
C TRP A 254 7.18 -19.98 -12.21
N MET A 255 8.09 -19.02 -12.04
CA MET A 255 9.53 -19.22 -12.19
C MET A 255 10.08 -20.26 -11.19
N ASN A 256 9.51 -20.34 -10.00
CA ASN A 256 9.89 -21.29 -8.96
C ASN A 256 9.06 -22.57 -8.97
N LYS A 257 8.48 -22.95 -10.11
CA LYS A 257 7.69 -24.18 -10.28
C LYS A 257 8.54 -25.29 -10.89
N GLY A 258 8.57 -26.46 -10.22
CA GLY A 258 9.24 -27.66 -10.74
C GLY A 258 10.57 -27.97 -10.06
N GLU A 259 11.36 -28.86 -10.64
CA GLU A 259 12.70 -29.28 -10.16
C GLU A 259 13.79 -28.32 -10.63
N ALA A 260 13.60 -27.04 -10.43
CA ALA A 260 14.60 -26.08 -10.86
C ALA A 260 15.84 -26.16 -9.96
N LEU A 261 17.03 -26.16 -10.55
CA LEU A 261 18.28 -25.95 -9.85
C LEU A 261 18.41 -24.50 -9.32
N TYR A 262 17.50 -23.63 -9.76
CA TYR A 262 17.45 -22.22 -9.42
C TYR A 262 16.23 -21.93 -8.56
N PHE A 263 16.47 -21.55 -7.31
CA PHE A 263 15.43 -21.10 -6.36
C PHE A 263 15.78 -19.70 -5.85
N ASP A 264 14.78 -18.83 -5.83
CA ASP A 264 14.90 -17.49 -5.24
C ASP A 264 14.83 -17.51 -3.71
#